data_42be869ef5eeb80de2f244ba0bcd453c
#
_entry.id   42be869ef5eeb80de2f244ba0bcd453c
#
_cell.length_a   1.000
_cell.length_b   1.000
_cell.length_c   1.000
_cell.angle_alpha   90.00
_cell.angle_beta   90.00
_cell.angle_gamma   90.00
#
_symmetry.space_group_name_H-M   'P 1'
#
loop_
_entity.id
_entity.type
_entity.pdbx_description
1 polymer ?
#
loop_
_entity_poly.entity_id
_entity_poly.type
_entity_poly.pdbx_seq_one_letter_code
_entity_poly.pdbx_strand_id
1 'polypeptide(L)'
;MMPNHHPDPPTLLAFSAGALAEAFAAVTAAHLDVCGECRARLALADRVGGHLVESQDGAPLPEDARERLRARLLGEGPPPPPRPRAPRPDATDGELPRTLQPYFGRRYADLRWRMIGPGIHYLRAERADDGHLMLLRTAPGRSVP
;
A
#
# COMPACT_ATOMS: atom_id res chain seq x y z
N MET A 1 17.50 8.72 -0.28
CA MET A 1 17.41 9.20 -1.69
C MET A 1 15.94 9.40 -1.99
N MET A 2 15.52 10.60 -2.37
CA MET A 2 14.11 10.89 -2.72
C MET A 2 13.86 10.41 -4.16
N PRO A 3 12.70 9.80 -4.44
CA PRO A 3 12.37 9.42 -5.81
C PRO A 3 12.14 10.66 -6.67
N ASN A 4 12.66 10.65 -7.90
CA ASN A 4 12.50 11.74 -8.87
C ASN A 4 11.25 11.57 -9.76
N HIS A 5 10.63 10.40 -9.74
CA HIS A 5 9.43 10.10 -10.49
C HIS A 5 8.29 9.85 -9.50
N HIS A 6 7.13 10.42 -9.79
CA HIS A 6 5.96 10.35 -8.93
C HIS A 6 4.78 9.76 -9.70
N PRO A 7 3.91 8.96 -9.04
CA PRO A 7 2.62 8.62 -9.61
C PRO A 7 1.85 9.89 -10.00
N ASP A 8 1.13 9.82 -11.09
CA ASP A 8 0.30 10.93 -11.53
C ASP A 8 -0.91 11.15 -10.60
N PRO A 9 -1.54 12.33 -10.62
CA PRO A 9 -2.69 12.63 -9.77
C PRO A 9 -3.86 11.65 -9.94
N PRO A 10 -4.24 11.21 -11.14
CA PRO A 10 -5.25 10.18 -11.34
C PRO A 10 -4.94 8.86 -10.64
N THR A 11 -3.69 8.40 -10.70
CA THR A 11 -3.24 7.18 -10.00
C THR A 11 -3.36 7.32 -8.48
N LEU A 12 -2.96 8.46 -7.91
CA LEU A 12 -3.11 8.72 -6.47
C LEU A 12 -4.58 8.80 -6.05
N LEU A 13 -5.43 9.39 -6.89
CA LEU A 13 -6.87 9.45 -6.63
C LEU A 13 -7.51 8.06 -6.68
N ALA A 14 -7.16 7.24 -7.69
CA ALA A 14 -7.62 5.87 -7.79
C ALA A 14 -7.13 5.00 -6.61
N PHE A 15 -5.90 5.26 -6.12
CA PHE A 15 -5.38 4.63 -4.92
C PHE A 15 -6.20 5.00 -3.68
N SER A 16 -6.49 6.30 -3.47
CA SER A 16 -7.33 6.80 -2.38
C SER A 16 -8.74 6.18 -2.40
N ALA A 17 -9.31 6.03 -3.59
CA ALA A 17 -10.62 5.42 -3.79
C ALA A 17 -10.64 3.89 -3.70
N GLY A 18 -9.48 3.23 -3.54
CA GLY A 18 -9.39 1.77 -3.55
C GLY A 18 -9.68 1.13 -4.91
N ALA A 19 -9.56 1.89 -6.00
CA ALA A 19 -9.92 1.49 -7.36
C ALA A 19 -8.74 0.98 -8.20
N LEU A 20 -7.52 0.94 -7.64
CA LEU A 20 -6.36 0.37 -8.32
C LEU A 20 -6.37 -1.15 -8.23
N ALA A 21 -5.96 -1.82 -9.31
CA ALA A 21 -5.61 -3.23 -9.27
C ALA A 21 -4.47 -3.49 -8.27
N GLU A 22 -4.49 -4.66 -7.62
CA GLU A 22 -3.62 -5.00 -6.48
C GLU A 22 -2.13 -4.72 -6.73
N ALA A 23 -1.62 -5.12 -7.90
CA ALA A 23 -0.21 -4.90 -8.25
C ALA A 23 0.15 -3.40 -8.32
N PHE A 24 -0.72 -2.57 -8.91
CA PHE A 24 -0.51 -1.12 -8.96
C PHE A 24 -0.67 -0.47 -7.59
N ALA A 25 -1.62 -0.93 -6.79
CA ALA A 25 -1.79 -0.48 -5.42
C ALA A 25 -0.55 -0.76 -4.57
N ALA A 26 0.05 -1.96 -4.69
CA ALA A 26 1.27 -2.34 -3.98
C ALA A 26 2.46 -1.45 -4.37
N VAL A 27 2.66 -1.17 -5.67
CA VAL A 27 3.73 -0.28 -6.15
C VAL A 27 3.52 1.14 -5.66
N THR A 28 2.28 1.65 -5.76
CA THR A 28 1.94 3.00 -5.27
C THR A 28 2.15 3.11 -3.77
N ALA A 29 1.72 2.13 -2.99
CA ALA A 29 1.94 2.09 -1.55
C ALA A 29 3.43 2.06 -1.19
N ALA A 30 4.25 1.25 -1.87
CA ALA A 30 5.70 1.21 -1.66
C ALA A 30 6.37 2.56 -1.98
N HIS A 31 5.90 3.28 -3.02
CA HIS A 31 6.34 4.64 -3.31
C HIS A 31 5.94 5.62 -2.19
N LEU A 32 4.71 5.53 -1.69
CA LEU A 32 4.21 6.38 -0.61
C LEU A 32 5.01 6.19 0.70
N ASP A 33 5.56 5.00 0.97
CA ASP A 33 6.40 4.75 2.14
C ASP A 33 7.64 5.67 2.15
N VAL A 34 8.18 6.03 0.99
CA VAL A 34 9.44 6.79 0.87
C VAL A 34 9.24 8.22 0.35
N CYS A 35 8.10 8.57 -0.23
CA CYS A 35 7.85 9.86 -0.85
C CYS A 35 6.88 10.74 -0.04
N GLY A 36 7.40 11.77 0.65
CA GLY A 36 6.58 12.71 1.43
C GLY A 36 5.66 13.59 0.58
N GLU A 37 6.09 13.95 -0.63
CA GLU A 37 5.30 14.76 -1.55
C GLU A 37 4.03 14.03 -2.01
N CYS A 38 4.17 12.75 -2.40
CA CYS A 38 3.01 11.95 -2.81
C CYS A 38 2.09 11.66 -1.63
N ARG A 39 2.60 11.50 -0.41
CA ARG A 39 1.75 11.41 0.79
C ARG A 39 0.92 12.68 1.02
N ALA A 40 1.51 13.85 0.82
CA ALA A 40 0.79 15.13 0.96
C ALA A 40 -0.33 15.27 -0.11
N ARG A 41 -0.04 14.86 -1.35
CA ARG A 41 -1.05 14.84 -2.43
C ARG A 41 -2.16 13.83 -2.15
N LEU A 42 -1.84 12.64 -1.65
CA LEU A 42 -2.81 11.64 -1.24
C LEU A 42 -3.71 12.15 -0.12
N ALA A 43 -3.14 12.79 0.91
CA ALA A 43 -3.92 13.38 2.00
C ALA A 43 -4.91 14.46 1.54
N LEU A 44 -4.62 15.14 0.42
CA LEU A 44 -5.59 16.06 -0.20
C LEU A 44 -6.75 15.28 -0.83
N ALA A 45 -6.47 14.21 -1.57
CA ALA A 45 -7.48 13.35 -2.17
C ALA A 45 -8.39 12.73 -1.09
N ASP A 46 -7.80 12.24 0.01
CA ASP A 46 -8.53 11.65 1.13
C ASP A 46 -9.46 12.67 1.81
N ARG A 47 -9.03 13.95 1.95
CA ARG A 47 -9.93 15.01 2.47
C ARG A 47 -11.11 15.29 1.57
N VAL A 48 -10.90 15.30 0.25
CA VAL A 48 -12.00 15.45 -0.71
C VAL A 48 -12.95 14.26 -0.61
N GLY A 49 -12.43 13.04 -0.58
CA GLY A 49 -13.22 11.82 -0.39
C GLY A 49 -14.01 11.84 0.93
N GLY A 50 -13.38 12.26 2.03
CA GLY A 50 -14.03 12.42 3.33
C GLY A 50 -15.20 13.43 3.28
N HIS A 51 -15.00 14.58 2.63
CA HIS A 51 -16.06 15.55 2.47
C HIS A 51 -17.24 15.02 1.64
N LEU A 52 -16.96 14.25 0.59
CA LEU A 52 -18.01 13.59 -0.20
C LEU A 52 -18.80 12.58 0.63
N VAL A 53 -18.14 11.82 1.51
CA VAL A 53 -18.83 10.89 2.43
C VAL A 53 -19.67 11.64 3.45
N GLU A 54 -19.16 12.73 4.02
CA GLU A 54 -19.89 13.55 4.99
C GLU A 54 -21.10 14.27 4.39
N SER A 55 -21.06 14.55 3.08
CA SER A 55 -22.17 15.20 2.36
C SER A 55 -23.30 14.26 1.93
N GLN A 56 -23.14 12.96 2.14
CA GLN A 56 -24.16 11.96 1.82
C GLN A 56 -25.23 11.90 2.92
N ASP A 57 -26.47 11.61 2.52
CA ASP A 57 -27.52 11.31 3.49
C ASP A 57 -27.16 10.08 4.30
N GLY A 58 -27.26 10.20 5.62
CA GLY A 58 -26.98 9.09 6.51
C GLY A 58 -27.98 7.94 6.34
N ALA A 59 -27.50 6.71 6.23
CA ALA A 59 -28.39 5.55 6.31
C ALA A 59 -28.90 5.37 7.75
N PRO A 60 -30.19 5.00 7.94
CA PRO A 60 -30.72 4.73 9.26
C PRO A 60 -29.97 3.56 9.91
N LEU A 61 -29.50 3.76 11.13
CA LEU A 61 -28.84 2.71 11.90
C LEU A 61 -29.90 1.79 12.53
N PRO A 62 -29.61 0.48 12.68
CA PRO A 62 -30.43 -0.40 13.49
C PRO A 62 -30.62 0.14 14.91
N GLU A 63 -31.80 -0.10 15.52
CA GLU A 63 -32.14 0.42 16.86
C GLU A 63 -31.09 0.00 17.93
N ASP A 64 -30.53 -1.18 17.76
CA ASP A 64 -29.52 -1.75 18.69
C ASP A 64 -28.06 -1.40 18.32
N ALA A 65 -27.82 -0.60 17.27
CA ALA A 65 -26.48 -0.27 16.82
C ALA A 65 -25.62 0.40 17.90
N ARG A 66 -26.24 1.28 18.70
CA ARG A 66 -25.59 1.97 19.81
C ARG A 66 -25.14 1.00 20.89
N GLU A 67 -26.02 0.08 21.26
CA GLU A 67 -25.78 -0.92 22.31
C GLU A 67 -24.68 -1.91 21.87
N ARG A 68 -24.74 -2.39 20.63
CA ARG A 68 -23.69 -3.24 20.05
C ARG A 68 -22.33 -2.54 20.01
N LEU A 69 -22.29 -1.25 19.65
CA LEU A 69 -21.04 -0.49 19.67
C LEU A 69 -20.51 -0.36 21.11
N ARG A 70 -21.39 -0.05 22.05
CA ARG A 70 -21.02 0.07 23.47
C ARG A 70 -20.46 -1.25 24.02
N ALA A 71 -21.13 -2.36 23.77
CA ALA A 71 -20.68 -3.69 24.20
C ALA A 71 -19.29 -4.02 23.61
N ARG A 72 -19.05 -3.67 22.34
CA ARG A 72 -17.74 -3.83 21.71
C ARG A 72 -16.64 -2.95 22.32
N LEU A 73 -16.96 -1.71 22.67
CA LEU A 73 -16.00 -0.80 23.33
C LEU A 73 -15.65 -1.24 24.74
N LEU A 74 -16.62 -1.85 25.46
CA LEU A 74 -16.43 -2.40 26.81
C LEU A 74 -15.80 -3.80 26.80
N GLY A 75 -15.53 -4.38 25.64
CA GLY A 75 -14.96 -5.74 25.51
C GLY A 75 -15.96 -6.86 25.73
N GLU A 76 -17.26 -6.57 25.78
CA GLU A 76 -18.37 -7.52 26.02
C GLU A 76 -18.84 -8.21 24.72
N GLY A 77 -18.31 -7.76 23.56
CA GLY A 77 -18.67 -8.30 22.24
C GLY A 77 -17.59 -9.21 21.64
N PRO A 78 -17.89 -9.89 20.50
CA PRO A 78 -16.89 -10.66 19.79
C PRO A 78 -15.69 -9.77 19.40
N PRO A 79 -14.46 -10.30 19.45
CA PRO A 79 -13.28 -9.51 19.14
C PRO A 79 -13.39 -8.94 17.70
N PRO A 80 -13.02 -7.67 17.50
CA PRO A 80 -13.02 -7.09 16.16
C PRO A 80 -12.07 -7.87 15.25
N PRO A 81 -12.37 -7.97 13.94
CA PRO A 81 -11.45 -8.58 13.00
C PRO A 81 -10.09 -7.89 13.10
N PRO A 82 -8.99 -8.65 12.97
CA PRO A 82 -7.66 -8.07 13.06
C PRO A 82 -7.52 -6.92 12.05
N ARG A 83 -7.30 -5.72 12.59
CA ARG A 83 -7.04 -4.54 11.73
C ARG A 83 -5.71 -4.74 11.02
N PRO A 84 -5.62 -4.43 9.72
CA PRO A 84 -4.33 -4.30 9.07
C PRO A 84 -3.49 -3.34 9.91
N ARG A 85 -2.37 -3.83 10.41
CA ARG A 85 -1.50 -3.02 11.27
C ARG A 85 -0.92 -1.91 10.41
N ALA A 86 -1.20 -0.65 10.77
CA ALA A 86 -0.56 0.49 10.12
C ALA A 86 0.97 0.30 10.09
N PRO A 87 1.64 0.60 8.98
CA PRO A 87 3.08 0.45 8.86
C PRO A 87 3.78 1.28 9.94
N ARG A 88 4.59 0.65 10.77
CA ARG A 88 5.58 1.38 11.58
C ARG A 88 6.75 1.78 10.66
N PRO A 89 7.31 2.99 10.78
CA PRO A 89 8.38 3.48 9.92
C PRO A 89 9.75 2.80 10.11
N ASP A 90 9.84 1.77 10.92
CA ASP A 90 11.10 1.10 11.22
C ASP A 90 11.32 -0.09 10.25
N ALA A 91 11.69 0.23 9.00
CA ALA A 91 12.37 -0.76 8.17
C ALA A 91 13.77 -0.96 8.77
N THR A 92 14.00 -2.12 9.36
CA THR A 92 15.35 -2.56 9.76
C THR A 92 16.20 -2.66 8.49
N ASP A 93 17.44 -2.19 8.53
CA ASP A 93 18.38 -2.27 7.40
C ASP A 93 18.34 -3.69 6.78
N GLY A 94 18.05 -3.75 5.48
CA GLY A 94 17.95 -5.01 4.72
C GLY A 94 16.55 -5.65 4.68
N GLU A 95 15.52 -5.03 5.25
CA GLU A 95 14.12 -5.46 5.06
C GLU A 95 13.47 -4.76 3.85
N LEU A 96 12.61 -5.49 3.14
CA LEU A 96 11.75 -4.89 2.12
C LEU A 96 10.68 -4.01 2.78
N PRO A 97 10.20 -2.97 2.08
CA PRO A 97 9.01 -2.24 2.47
C PRO A 97 7.88 -3.20 2.80
N ARG A 98 7.15 -2.95 3.89
CA ARG A 98 6.09 -3.87 4.37
C ARG A 98 5.03 -4.16 3.34
N THR A 99 4.73 -3.19 2.49
CA THR A 99 3.81 -3.32 1.36
C THR A 99 4.25 -4.35 0.32
N LEU A 100 5.55 -4.60 0.20
CA LEU A 100 6.12 -5.59 -0.73
C LEU A 100 6.37 -6.96 -0.09
N GLN A 101 6.39 -7.05 1.24
CA GLN A 101 6.69 -8.30 1.95
C GLN A 101 5.71 -9.45 1.64
N PRO A 102 4.39 -9.23 1.46
CA PRO A 102 3.46 -10.30 1.11
C PRO A 102 3.78 -10.97 -0.23
N TYR A 103 4.42 -10.23 -1.15
CA TYR A 103 4.71 -10.68 -2.51
C TYR A 103 6.10 -11.29 -2.67
N PHE A 104 7.08 -10.79 -1.91
CA PHE A 104 8.50 -11.12 -2.13
C PHE A 104 9.22 -11.68 -0.90
N GLY A 105 8.56 -11.69 0.26
CA GLY A 105 9.19 -12.05 1.51
C GLY A 105 9.81 -10.84 2.24
N ARG A 106 10.30 -11.09 3.45
CA ARG A 106 10.65 -10.01 4.39
C ARG A 106 12.04 -9.41 4.14
N ARG A 107 13.04 -10.24 3.86
CA ARG A 107 14.44 -9.82 3.79
C ARG A 107 14.95 -9.73 2.36
N TYR A 108 15.64 -8.65 2.05
CA TYR A 108 16.28 -8.47 0.75
C TYR A 108 17.33 -9.56 0.45
N ALA A 109 18.05 -10.05 1.48
CA ALA A 109 19.05 -11.08 1.34
C ALA A 109 18.49 -12.46 0.92
N ASP A 110 17.21 -12.72 1.21
CA ASP A 110 16.56 -14.00 0.91
C ASP A 110 15.96 -14.05 -0.51
N LEU A 111 16.03 -12.93 -1.24
CA LEU A 111 15.46 -12.81 -2.58
C LEU A 111 16.25 -13.62 -3.61
N ARG A 112 15.58 -14.51 -4.33
CA ARG A 112 16.17 -15.33 -5.39
C ARG A 112 16.13 -14.60 -6.73
N TRP A 113 17.10 -13.72 -6.94
CA TRP A 113 17.22 -12.95 -8.16
C TRP A 113 17.53 -13.83 -9.37
N ARG A 114 16.82 -13.58 -10.48
CA ARG A 114 17.11 -14.19 -11.80
C ARG A 114 17.74 -13.13 -12.71
N MET A 115 18.75 -13.51 -13.45
CA MET A 115 19.40 -12.61 -14.40
C MET A 115 18.62 -12.61 -15.73
N ILE A 116 18.35 -11.40 -16.22
CA ILE A 116 17.70 -11.15 -17.54
C ILE A 116 18.72 -10.71 -18.58
N GLY A 117 19.80 -10.08 -18.13
CA GLY A 117 20.89 -9.58 -18.97
C GLY A 117 22.05 -9.09 -18.12
N PRO A 118 23.17 -8.68 -18.72
CA PRO A 118 24.36 -8.26 -17.99
C PRO A 118 24.05 -7.11 -17.01
N GLY A 119 24.13 -7.39 -15.69
CA GLY A 119 23.87 -6.42 -14.63
C GLY A 119 22.39 -6.09 -14.38
N ILE A 120 21.46 -6.82 -15.00
CA ILE A 120 20.03 -6.66 -14.79
C ILE A 120 19.46 -7.96 -14.19
N HIS A 121 18.87 -7.85 -13.02
CA HIS A 121 18.24 -8.96 -12.33
C HIS A 121 16.77 -8.65 -12.06
N TYR A 122 15.94 -9.66 -12.02
CA TYR A 122 14.53 -9.53 -11.72
C TYR A 122 14.06 -10.61 -10.74
N LEU A 123 12.97 -10.32 -10.09
CA LEU A 123 12.20 -11.26 -9.31
C LEU A 123 10.72 -10.99 -9.55
N ARG A 124 9.98 -12.02 -9.92
CA ARG A 124 8.54 -11.94 -10.14
C ARG A 124 7.80 -12.43 -8.90
N ALA A 125 6.76 -11.73 -8.49
CA ALA A 125 5.87 -12.18 -7.43
C ALA A 125 5.07 -13.40 -7.90
N GLU A 126 4.91 -14.39 -7.02
CA GLU A 126 4.11 -15.58 -7.29
C GLU A 126 2.60 -15.33 -7.11
N ARG A 127 2.25 -14.26 -6.39
CA ARG A 127 0.88 -13.88 -6.07
C ARG A 127 0.65 -12.42 -6.41
N ALA A 128 -0.04 -12.17 -7.49
CA ALA A 128 -0.77 -10.94 -7.75
C ALA A 128 -2.00 -11.36 -8.54
N ASP A 129 -3.17 -11.23 -7.94
CA ASP A 129 -4.42 -11.74 -8.52
C ASP A 129 -4.78 -11.05 -9.84
N ASP A 130 -4.39 -9.77 -10.03
CA ASP A 130 -4.77 -8.93 -11.16
C ASP A 130 -3.61 -8.47 -12.06
N GLY A 131 -2.41 -9.03 -11.92
CA GLY A 131 -1.29 -8.53 -12.71
C GLY A 131 0.05 -9.13 -12.35
N HIS A 132 1.09 -8.62 -13.01
CA HIS A 132 2.46 -9.06 -12.79
C HIS A 132 3.22 -8.02 -11.98
N LEU A 133 3.47 -8.34 -10.71
CA LEU A 133 4.35 -7.54 -9.86
C LEU A 133 5.78 -8.09 -9.97
N MET A 134 6.74 -7.21 -10.27
CA MET A 134 8.12 -7.57 -10.47
C MET A 134 9.06 -6.56 -9.80
N LEU A 135 10.09 -7.07 -9.15
CA LEU A 135 11.24 -6.27 -8.72
C LEU A 135 12.32 -6.32 -9.80
N LEU A 136 12.87 -5.16 -10.12
CA LEU A 136 14.05 -5.03 -10.99
C LEU A 136 15.22 -4.49 -10.18
N ARG A 137 16.39 -5.08 -10.37
CA ARG A 137 17.66 -4.61 -9.82
C ARG A 137 18.64 -4.38 -10.95
N THR A 138 19.15 -3.17 -11.05
CA THR A 138 20.17 -2.81 -12.02
C THR A 138 21.47 -2.45 -11.32
N ALA A 139 22.60 -2.63 -11.99
CA ALA A 139 23.88 -2.13 -11.50
C ALA A 139 23.86 -0.59 -11.45
N PRO A 140 24.59 0.05 -10.50
CA PRO A 140 24.70 1.50 -10.44
C PRO A 140 25.14 2.09 -11.78
N GLY A 141 24.55 3.22 -12.19
CA GLY A 141 24.88 3.93 -13.43
C GLY A 141 24.26 3.34 -14.70
N ARG A 142 23.42 2.31 -14.61
CA ARG A 142 22.65 1.82 -15.76
C ARG A 142 21.20 2.31 -15.69
N SER A 143 20.71 2.86 -16.79
CA SER A 143 19.28 3.13 -17.00
C SER A 143 18.64 1.95 -17.72
N VAL A 144 17.41 1.64 -17.37
CA VAL A 144 16.54 0.72 -18.11
C VAL A 144 15.77 1.59 -19.08
N PRO A 145 15.78 1.30 -20.40
CA PRO A 145 15.05 2.08 -21.39
C PRO A 145 13.54 2.00 -21.19
#